data_7d84cdfbe8062d38f325b9baf909e1a3
#
_entry.id   7d84cdfbe8062d38f325b9baf909e1a3
#
_cell.length_a   1.000
_cell.length_b   1.000
_cell.length_c   1.000
_cell.angle_alpha   90.00
_cell.angle_beta   90.00
_cell.angle_gamma   90.00
#
_symmetry.space_group_name_H-M   'P 1'
#
loop_
_entity.id
_entity.type
_entity.pdbx_description
1 polymer ?
#
loop_
_entity_poly.entity_id
_entity_poly.type
_entity_poly.pdbx_seq_one_letter_code
_entity_poly.pdbx_strand_id
1 'polypeptide(L)'
;MAKNILIVGSGRQGISVAYDILKNSKHNVIISDINQECLDQAISKISGIVDTTNLSNAIVDVQDSQSMLKLLENMDVIVSAVPYEFNLALTDLAIKSKTSMVDLGGHTNIVRQQLSKNQQAISAGVTIVPDCGMGPGMNITMAVLATEILDKTDEIYICDGGLPKDPNPPWNYSLFFNIEGLTNEYDEQAYFLKDGKIVEVPCFSGIEIVSFDKIGELEAAVTSGGLSTMPWTFKDKLKVLENKTLRYKGHWEWMKAYRELGLFSRESINHDNNEIVPRNFYHQLLEKKLDHGRVEDICLMRISAKGTKDTKQVNLFIDAVEFYDKETDLTAMEKWTGWHISILAIQIADDKIEKGAISVENALKGHTFLEEAKKRNYNINIDIKEI
;
A
#
# COMPACT_ATOMS: atom_id res chain seq x y z
N MET A 1 2.79 -2.48 28.24
CA MET A 1 3.36 -3.84 28.23
C MET A 1 3.67 -4.20 26.78
N ALA A 2 4.67 -5.05 26.54
CA ALA A 2 4.91 -5.58 25.18
C ALA A 2 3.67 -6.36 24.70
N LYS A 3 3.34 -6.22 23.42
CA LYS A 3 2.23 -6.89 22.74
C LYS A 3 2.78 -7.88 21.73
N ASN A 4 1.97 -8.86 21.33
CA ASN A 4 2.32 -9.85 20.33
C ASN A 4 1.72 -9.48 18.97
N ILE A 5 2.58 -9.25 17.99
CA ILE A 5 2.19 -8.88 16.62
C ILE A 5 2.52 -10.06 15.71
N LEU A 6 1.50 -10.65 15.11
CA LEU A 6 1.63 -11.72 14.11
C LEU A 6 1.71 -11.11 12.71
N ILE A 7 2.75 -11.45 11.96
CA ILE A 7 2.89 -11.13 10.54
C ILE A 7 2.58 -12.40 9.75
N VAL A 8 1.58 -12.36 8.90
CA VAL A 8 1.18 -13.46 8.02
C VAL A 8 1.71 -13.20 6.62
N GLY A 9 2.61 -14.06 6.16
CA GLY A 9 3.42 -13.92 4.95
C GLY A 9 4.84 -13.48 5.27
N SER A 10 5.82 -14.33 4.92
CA SER A 10 7.26 -14.08 5.12
C SER A 10 7.98 -13.60 3.87
N GLY A 11 7.24 -13.09 2.89
CA GLY A 11 7.79 -12.48 1.68
C GLY A 11 8.45 -11.11 1.93
N ARG A 12 8.77 -10.41 0.84
CA ARG A 12 9.45 -9.10 0.88
C ARG A 12 8.82 -8.12 1.87
N GLN A 13 7.49 -8.00 1.86
CA GLN A 13 6.77 -7.07 2.74
C GLN A 13 6.77 -7.55 4.20
N GLY A 14 6.54 -8.85 4.44
CA GLY A 14 6.59 -9.41 5.80
C GLY A 14 7.95 -9.20 6.48
N ILE A 15 9.05 -9.37 5.74
CA ILE A 15 10.41 -9.08 6.20
C ILE A 15 10.57 -7.61 6.58
N SER A 16 10.12 -6.70 5.72
CA SER A 16 10.21 -5.26 5.95
C SER A 16 9.38 -4.81 7.16
N VAL A 17 8.17 -5.36 7.33
CA VAL A 17 7.31 -5.14 8.50
C VAL A 17 7.98 -5.63 9.78
N ALA A 18 8.51 -6.86 9.76
CA ALA A 18 9.20 -7.45 10.91
C ALA A 18 10.41 -6.60 11.34
N TYR A 19 11.24 -6.20 10.37
CA TYR A 19 12.37 -5.33 10.60
C TYR A 19 11.94 -4.02 11.29
N ASP A 20 10.93 -3.34 10.76
CA ASP A 20 10.53 -2.04 11.28
C ASP A 20 9.91 -2.14 12.68
N ILE A 21 9.08 -3.14 12.95
CA ILE A 21 8.49 -3.35 14.28
C ILE A 21 9.57 -3.67 15.31
N LEU A 22 10.51 -4.57 14.99
CA LEU A 22 11.62 -4.94 15.88
C LEU A 22 12.54 -3.77 16.17
N LYS A 23 12.79 -2.90 15.19
CA LYS A 23 13.68 -1.73 15.31
C LYS A 23 13.04 -0.59 16.09
N ASN A 24 11.74 -0.34 15.91
CA ASN A 24 11.07 0.88 16.37
C ASN A 24 10.06 0.64 17.49
N SER A 25 9.93 -0.59 18.02
CA SER A 25 9.02 -0.90 19.12
C SER A 25 9.62 -1.87 20.13
N LYS A 26 8.88 -2.15 21.21
CA LYS A 26 9.21 -3.17 22.20
C LYS A 26 8.29 -4.40 22.10
N HIS A 27 7.52 -4.48 21.02
CA HIS A 27 6.57 -5.55 20.83
C HIS A 27 7.26 -6.82 20.35
N ASN A 28 6.66 -7.98 20.66
CA ASN A 28 7.08 -9.26 20.14
C ASN A 28 6.55 -9.43 18.72
N VAL A 29 7.36 -9.96 17.83
CA VAL A 29 7.02 -10.27 16.45
C VAL A 29 6.99 -11.76 16.25
N ILE A 30 5.90 -12.26 15.69
CA ILE A 30 5.77 -13.62 15.21
C ILE A 30 5.60 -13.55 13.70
N ILE A 31 6.60 -14.00 12.92
CA ILE A 31 6.49 -14.09 11.47
C ILE A 31 6.01 -15.47 11.07
N SER A 32 5.04 -15.56 10.15
CA SER A 32 4.46 -16.83 9.74
C SER A 32 4.36 -16.98 8.23
N ASP A 33 4.44 -18.22 7.78
CA ASP A 33 4.27 -18.60 6.38
C ASP A 33 3.78 -20.05 6.29
N ILE A 34 3.27 -20.46 5.15
CA ILE A 34 2.95 -21.85 4.84
C ILE A 34 4.20 -22.67 4.51
N ASN A 35 5.26 -22.00 4.04
CA ASN A 35 6.48 -22.62 3.55
C ASN A 35 7.65 -22.41 4.52
N GLN A 36 8.19 -23.52 5.05
CA GLN A 36 9.34 -23.48 5.99
C GLN A 36 10.58 -22.86 5.38
N GLU A 37 10.88 -23.12 4.11
CA GLU A 37 12.07 -22.59 3.45
C GLU A 37 11.99 -21.06 3.31
N CYS A 38 10.82 -20.53 2.91
CA CYS A 38 10.59 -19.09 2.86
C CYS A 38 10.74 -18.44 4.25
N LEU A 39 10.25 -19.11 5.28
CA LEU A 39 10.34 -18.66 6.66
C LEU A 39 11.80 -18.61 7.16
N ASP A 40 12.58 -19.65 6.88
CA ASP A 40 14.01 -19.73 7.25
C ASP A 40 14.83 -18.63 6.54
N GLN A 41 14.56 -18.38 5.25
CA GLN A 41 15.19 -17.30 4.49
C GLN A 41 14.83 -15.92 5.08
N ALA A 42 13.55 -15.70 5.42
CA ALA A 42 13.11 -14.46 6.03
C ALA A 42 13.78 -14.20 7.39
N ILE A 43 13.81 -15.21 8.26
CA ILE A 43 14.47 -15.13 9.57
C ILE A 43 15.95 -14.82 9.40
N SER A 44 16.65 -15.52 8.49
CA SER A 44 18.05 -15.28 8.20
C SER A 44 18.30 -13.84 7.77
N LYS A 45 17.46 -13.30 6.86
CA LYS A 45 17.57 -11.92 6.40
C LYS A 45 17.32 -10.92 7.54
N ILE A 46 16.24 -11.10 8.31
CA ILE A 46 15.89 -10.22 9.44
C ILE A 46 17.03 -10.21 10.47
N SER A 47 17.58 -11.39 10.84
CA SER A 47 18.65 -11.52 11.81
C SER A 47 19.96 -10.87 11.36
N GLY A 48 20.16 -10.70 10.06
CA GLY A 48 21.31 -10.00 9.51
C GLY A 48 21.26 -8.48 9.62
N ILE A 49 20.07 -7.90 9.90
CA ILE A 49 19.85 -6.45 9.82
C ILE A 49 19.23 -5.81 11.06
N VAL A 50 18.72 -6.60 12.02
CA VAL A 50 18.14 -6.09 13.27
C VAL A 50 18.28 -7.11 14.40
N ASP A 51 18.23 -6.66 15.66
CA ASP A 51 18.16 -7.53 16.83
C ASP A 51 16.84 -8.35 16.84
N THR A 52 16.95 -9.66 16.96
CA THR A 52 15.84 -10.61 16.89
C THR A 52 15.46 -11.23 18.23
N THR A 53 15.88 -10.62 19.36
CA THR A 53 15.51 -11.09 20.71
C THR A 53 14.00 -11.27 20.88
N ASN A 54 13.20 -10.42 20.24
CA ASN A 54 11.74 -10.45 20.28
C ASN A 54 11.10 -11.07 19.03
N LEU A 55 11.86 -11.82 18.21
CA LEU A 55 11.36 -12.51 17.02
C LEU A 55 11.14 -13.99 17.29
N SER A 56 9.98 -14.48 16.89
CA SER A 56 9.69 -15.91 16.77
C SER A 56 8.98 -16.19 15.45
N ASN A 57 8.71 -17.46 15.17
CA ASN A 57 8.06 -17.85 13.91
C ASN A 57 7.02 -18.95 14.13
N ALA A 58 6.12 -19.10 13.14
CA ALA A 58 5.11 -20.14 13.11
C ALA A 58 4.84 -20.57 11.67
N ILE A 59 4.60 -21.88 11.47
CA ILE A 59 4.10 -22.38 10.18
C ILE A 59 2.58 -22.38 10.27
N VAL A 60 1.92 -21.75 9.31
CA VAL A 60 0.46 -21.72 9.22
C VAL A 60 0.00 -21.51 7.78
N ASP A 61 -1.04 -22.23 7.38
CA ASP A 61 -1.80 -21.96 6.17
C ASP A 61 -2.95 -21.01 6.52
N VAL A 62 -3.02 -19.86 5.84
CA VAL A 62 -4.09 -18.86 6.03
C VAL A 62 -5.47 -19.40 5.65
N GLN A 63 -5.55 -20.46 4.86
CA GLN A 63 -6.78 -21.14 4.47
C GLN A 63 -7.26 -22.12 5.55
N ASP A 64 -6.39 -22.55 6.45
CA ASP A 64 -6.78 -23.36 7.61
C ASP A 64 -7.24 -22.46 8.76
N SER A 65 -8.55 -22.19 8.77
CA SER A 65 -9.18 -21.34 9.78
C SER A 65 -9.01 -21.85 11.22
N GLN A 66 -8.87 -23.17 11.44
CA GLN A 66 -8.70 -23.72 12.79
C GLN A 66 -7.30 -23.45 13.32
N SER A 67 -6.28 -23.72 12.50
CA SER A 67 -4.89 -23.41 12.83
C SER A 67 -4.68 -21.92 13.03
N MET A 68 -5.27 -21.07 12.15
CA MET A 68 -5.22 -19.62 12.29
C MET A 68 -5.85 -19.15 13.60
N LEU A 69 -7.06 -19.61 13.96
CA LEU A 69 -7.70 -19.24 15.23
C LEU A 69 -6.85 -19.61 16.44
N LYS A 70 -6.27 -20.81 16.45
CA LYS A 70 -5.40 -21.25 17.52
C LYS A 70 -4.15 -20.37 17.66
N LEU A 71 -3.57 -19.95 16.54
CA LEU A 71 -2.42 -19.05 16.54
C LEU A 71 -2.81 -17.65 17.04
N LEU A 72 -3.99 -17.15 16.66
CA LEU A 72 -4.48 -15.82 17.03
C LEU A 72 -4.89 -15.69 18.51
N GLU A 73 -5.13 -16.79 19.25
CA GLU A 73 -5.55 -16.75 20.67
C GLU A 73 -4.62 -15.93 21.58
N ASN A 74 -3.34 -15.82 21.23
CA ASN A 74 -2.34 -15.11 22.02
C ASN A 74 -1.77 -13.87 21.29
N MET A 75 -2.43 -13.40 20.22
CA MET A 75 -1.98 -12.26 19.42
C MET A 75 -2.83 -11.02 19.71
N ASP A 76 -2.18 -9.88 19.80
CA ASP A 76 -2.86 -8.59 19.97
C ASP A 76 -3.17 -7.94 18.60
N VAL A 77 -2.27 -8.12 17.63
CA VAL A 77 -2.41 -7.56 16.27
C VAL A 77 -1.94 -8.59 15.25
N ILE A 78 -2.68 -8.70 14.15
CA ILE A 78 -2.26 -9.40 12.93
C ILE A 78 -1.95 -8.39 11.83
N VAL A 79 -0.83 -8.58 11.15
CA VAL A 79 -0.45 -7.87 9.92
C VAL A 79 -0.57 -8.85 8.76
N SER A 80 -1.50 -8.61 7.84
CA SER A 80 -1.66 -9.43 6.64
C SER A 80 -0.74 -8.94 5.53
N ALA A 81 0.30 -9.71 5.22
CA ALA A 81 1.22 -9.51 4.11
C ALA A 81 1.09 -10.63 3.05
N VAL A 82 -0.10 -11.22 2.95
CA VAL A 82 -0.51 -12.21 1.96
C VAL A 82 -1.43 -11.59 0.90
N PRO A 83 -1.75 -12.28 -0.22
CA PRO A 83 -2.66 -11.77 -1.23
C PRO A 83 -4.01 -11.31 -0.67
N TYR A 84 -4.54 -10.22 -1.23
CA TYR A 84 -5.72 -9.50 -0.72
C TYR A 84 -7.00 -10.37 -0.64
N GLU A 85 -7.10 -11.42 -1.43
CA GLU A 85 -8.23 -12.37 -1.44
C GLU A 85 -8.44 -13.05 -0.08
N PHE A 86 -7.41 -13.15 0.74
CA PHE A 86 -7.50 -13.73 2.09
C PHE A 86 -7.93 -12.72 3.15
N ASN A 87 -7.86 -11.41 2.88
CA ASN A 87 -8.06 -10.37 3.89
C ASN A 87 -9.45 -10.40 4.52
N LEU A 88 -10.51 -10.69 3.75
CA LEU A 88 -11.86 -10.75 4.32
C LEU A 88 -12.04 -11.90 5.30
N ALA A 89 -11.51 -13.09 4.97
CA ALA A 89 -11.53 -14.26 5.85
C ALA A 89 -10.68 -14.02 7.11
N LEU A 90 -9.49 -13.44 6.95
CA LEU A 90 -8.62 -13.06 8.07
C LEU A 90 -9.29 -12.00 8.97
N THR A 91 -10.05 -11.06 8.41
CA THR A 91 -10.84 -10.09 9.20
C THR A 91 -11.87 -10.80 10.08
N ASP A 92 -12.58 -11.79 9.56
CA ASP A 92 -13.55 -12.57 10.35
C ASP A 92 -12.87 -13.35 11.48
N LEU A 93 -11.73 -13.95 11.20
CA LEU A 93 -10.93 -14.66 12.21
C LEU A 93 -10.37 -13.69 13.27
N ALA A 94 -9.88 -12.54 12.88
CA ALA A 94 -9.37 -11.50 13.77
C ALA A 94 -10.46 -10.99 14.73
N ILE A 95 -11.65 -10.67 14.22
CA ILE A 95 -12.80 -10.25 15.04
C ILE A 95 -13.19 -11.38 16.02
N LYS A 96 -13.25 -12.63 15.54
CA LYS A 96 -13.63 -13.81 16.35
C LYS A 96 -12.63 -14.09 17.47
N SER A 97 -11.34 -13.94 17.21
CA SER A 97 -10.26 -14.15 18.20
C SER A 97 -10.01 -12.94 19.09
N LYS A 98 -10.68 -11.80 18.84
CA LYS A 98 -10.46 -10.51 19.49
C LYS A 98 -9.04 -9.98 19.27
N THR A 99 -8.50 -10.20 18.08
CA THR A 99 -7.20 -9.71 17.61
C THR A 99 -7.44 -8.55 16.67
N SER A 100 -6.72 -7.45 16.79
CA SER A 100 -6.78 -6.34 15.82
C SER A 100 -6.05 -6.72 14.52
N MET A 101 -6.38 -6.07 13.40
CA MET A 101 -5.79 -6.41 12.10
C MET A 101 -5.48 -5.16 11.28
N VAL A 102 -4.35 -5.23 10.55
CA VAL A 102 -4.01 -4.34 9.44
C VAL A 102 -3.64 -5.18 8.22
N ASP A 103 -3.89 -4.68 7.01
CA ASP A 103 -3.51 -5.35 5.77
C ASP A 103 -3.00 -4.39 4.70
N LEU A 104 -2.35 -4.94 3.69
CA LEU A 104 -1.76 -4.16 2.59
C LEU A 104 -2.78 -3.76 1.51
N GLY A 105 -4.01 -4.25 1.60
CA GLY A 105 -5.07 -3.92 0.66
C GLY A 105 -4.90 -4.54 -0.71
N GLY A 106 -5.36 -3.79 -1.72
CA GLY A 106 -5.23 -4.15 -3.13
C GLY A 106 -6.54 -4.39 -3.86
N HIS A 107 -7.72 -4.25 -3.18
CA HIS A 107 -9.01 -4.41 -3.84
C HIS A 107 -10.15 -3.69 -3.09
N THR A 108 -10.60 -2.57 -3.62
CA THR A 108 -11.57 -1.66 -2.95
C THR A 108 -12.88 -2.33 -2.49
N ASN A 109 -13.40 -3.32 -3.22
CA ASN A 109 -14.63 -4.01 -2.80
C ASN A 109 -14.40 -4.89 -1.57
N ILE A 110 -13.23 -5.51 -1.42
CA ILE A 110 -12.87 -6.28 -0.21
C ILE A 110 -12.74 -5.32 0.96
N VAL A 111 -12.06 -4.21 0.78
CA VAL A 111 -11.92 -3.14 1.79
C VAL A 111 -13.30 -2.68 2.30
N ARG A 112 -14.24 -2.42 1.39
CA ARG A 112 -15.63 -2.05 1.78
C ARG A 112 -16.33 -3.14 2.59
N GLN A 113 -16.11 -4.40 2.26
CA GLN A 113 -16.65 -5.52 3.03
C GLN A 113 -16.03 -5.60 4.42
N GLN A 114 -14.71 -5.38 4.54
CA GLN A 114 -14.03 -5.29 5.83
C GLN A 114 -14.60 -4.14 6.68
N LEU A 115 -14.73 -2.93 6.09
CA LEU A 115 -15.28 -1.76 6.77
C LEU A 115 -16.76 -1.94 7.18
N SER A 116 -17.55 -2.73 6.44
CA SER A 116 -18.93 -3.05 6.80
C SER A 116 -19.05 -3.85 8.11
N LYS A 117 -17.95 -4.45 8.59
CA LYS A 117 -17.88 -5.19 9.86
C LYS A 117 -17.59 -4.29 11.06
N ASN A 118 -17.66 -2.96 10.92
CA ASN A 118 -17.35 -1.99 11.97
C ASN A 118 -18.03 -2.29 13.31
N GLN A 119 -19.34 -2.54 13.30
CA GLN A 119 -20.07 -2.83 14.55
C GLN A 119 -19.63 -4.14 15.22
N GLN A 120 -19.23 -5.14 14.42
CA GLN A 120 -18.69 -6.40 14.94
C GLN A 120 -17.31 -6.19 15.57
N ALA A 121 -16.45 -5.39 14.91
CA ALA A 121 -15.12 -5.05 15.42
C ALA A 121 -15.22 -4.24 16.73
N ILE A 122 -16.11 -3.24 16.81
CA ILE A 122 -16.38 -2.49 18.06
C ILE A 122 -16.83 -3.43 19.17
N SER A 123 -17.79 -4.33 18.90
CA SER A 123 -18.31 -5.28 19.90
C SER A 123 -17.26 -6.27 20.39
N ALA A 124 -16.30 -6.63 19.53
CA ALA A 124 -15.17 -7.49 19.88
C ALA A 124 -14.03 -6.73 20.59
N GLY A 125 -14.06 -5.38 20.55
CA GLY A 125 -13.01 -4.52 21.14
C GLY A 125 -11.72 -4.47 20.30
N VAL A 126 -11.81 -4.73 19.00
CA VAL A 126 -10.67 -4.77 18.08
C VAL A 126 -10.68 -3.63 17.07
N THR A 127 -9.51 -3.34 16.49
CA THR A 127 -9.31 -2.37 15.41
C THR A 127 -8.96 -3.12 14.13
N ILE A 128 -9.65 -2.84 13.04
CA ILE A 128 -9.36 -3.37 11.70
C ILE A 128 -9.08 -2.19 10.78
N VAL A 129 -7.89 -2.13 10.18
CA VAL A 129 -7.54 -1.07 9.23
C VAL A 129 -7.03 -1.71 7.93
N PRO A 130 -7.82 -1.70 6.87
CA PRO A 130 -7.38 -2.17 5.56
C PRO A 130 -6.56 -1.10 4.81
N ASP A 131 -5.93 -1.49 3.70
CA ASP A 131 -5.22 -0.59 2.76
C ASP A 131 -4.07 0.21 3.40
N CYS A 132 -3.20 -0.46 4.13
CA CYS A 132 -2.09 0.18 4.85
C CYS A 132 -0.75 0.14 4.09
N GLY A 133 -0.76 -0.07 2.76
CA GLY A 133 0.45 -0.12 1.93
C GLY A 133 1.04 1.25 1.61
N MET A 134 1.74 1.35 0.48
CA MET A 134 2.25 2.63 -0.03
C MET A 134 1.16 3.42 -0.76
N GLY A 135 0.48 2.79 -1.70
CA GLY A 135 -0.64 3.31 -2.49
C GLY A 135 -1.55 2.15 -2.96
N PRO A 136 -2.69 1.96 -2.28
CA PRO A 136 -3.29 2.77 -1.21
C PRO A 136 -2.61 2.62 0.15
N GLY A 137 -2.62 3.68 0.95
CA GLY A 137 -2.12 3.71 2.32
C GLY A 137 -1.33 4.96 2.65
N MET A 138 0.00 4.95 2.50
CA MET A 138 0.86 6.08 2.81
C MET A 138 0.49 7.34 2.01
N ASN A 139 0.17 7.20 0.72
CA ASN A 139 -0.28 8.31 -0.13
C ASN A 139 -1.54 8.99 0.43
N ILE A 140 -2.49 8.20 0.93
CA ILE A 140 -3.71 8.68 1.58
C ILE A 140 -3.37 9.40 2.89
N THR A 141 -2.52 8.80 3.72
CA THR A 141 -2.08 9.42 4.99
C THR A 141 -1.33 10.73 4.76
N MET A 142 -0.52 10.82 3.69
CA MET A 142 0.14 12.07 3.29
C MET A 142 -0.88 13.11 2.77
N ALA A 143 -1.94 12.69 2.10
CA ALA A 143 -3.04 13.58 1.71
C ALA A 143 -3.83 14.08 2.94
N VAL A 144 -4.05 13.23 3.95
CA VAL A 144 -4.60 13.64 5.26
C VAL A 144 -3.71 14.69 5.91
N LEU A 145 -2.37 14.51 5.88
CA LEU A 145 -1.42 15.52 6.39
C LEU A 145 -1.63 16.88 5.70
N ALA A 146 -1.87 16.90 4.39
CA ALA A 146 -2.15 18.15 3.69
C ALA A 146 -3.43 18.83 4.22
N THR A 147 -4.47 18.06 4.54
CA THR A 147 -5.70 18.60 5.14
C THR A 147 -5.52 19.07 6.59
N GLU A 148 -4.54 18.55 7.30
CA GLU A 148 -4.21 18.97 8.66
C GLU A 148 -3.30 20.22 8.70
N ILE A 149 -2.51 20.45 7.64
CA ILE A 149 -1.64 21.63 7.51
C ILE A 149 -2.45 22.86 7.10
N LEU A 150 -3.38 22.72 6.15
CA LEU A 150 -4.21 23.81 5.65
C LEU A 150 -5.41 24.07 6.59
N ASP A 151 -5.81 25.33 6.72
CA ASP A 151 -7.03 25.68 7.48
C ASP A 151 -8.29 25.21 6.75
N LYS A 152 -8.24 25.22 5.41
CA LYS A 152 -9.26 24.66 4.53
C LYS A 152 -8.57 24.10 3.28
N THR A 153 -8.90 22.89 2.91
CA THR A 153 -8.44 22.25 1.68
C THR A 153 -9.60 22.14 0.69
N ASP A 154 -9.40 22.62 -0.53
CA ASP A 154 -10.39 22.55 -1.59
C ASP A 154 -10.05 21.43 -2.59
N GLU A 155 -8.78 21.23 -2.95
CA GLU A 155 -8.33 20.29 -3.96
C GLU A 155 -7.10 19.52 -3.50
N ILE A 156 -7.02 18.23 -3.83
CA ILE A 156 -5.86 17.37 -3.61
C ILE A 156 -5.56 16.57 -4.88
N TYR A 157 -4.31 16.59 -5.29
CA TYR A 157 -3.75 15.81 -6.39
C TYR A 157 -2.58 14.99 -5.86
N ILE A 158 -2.62 13.70 -6.07
CA ILE A 158 -1.60 12.74 -5.64
C ILE A 158 -0.91 12.18 -6.88
N CYS A 159 0.41 12.18 -6.88
CA CYS A 159 1.22 11.43 -7.84
C CYS A 159 2.20 10.57 -7.05
N ASP A 160 2.16 9.25 -7.25
CA ASP A 160 3.03 8.31 -6.54
C ASP A 160 3.46 7.16 -7.45
N GLY A 161 4.58 6.52 -7.14
CA GLY A 161 5.05 5.37 -7.91
C GLY A 161 6.38 4.81 -7.43
N GLY A 162 6.57 3.52 -7.72
CA GLY A 162 7.84 2.81 -7.59
C GLY A 162 8.46 2.56 -8.96
N LEU A 163 9.74 2.82 -9.08
CA LEU A 163 10.49 2.78 -10.34
C LEU A 163 11.82 2.06 -10.14
N PRO A 164 12.33 1.30 -11.12
CA PRO A 164 13.71 0.88 -11.09
C PRO A 164 14.61 2.13 -11.17
N LYS A 165 15.71 2.14 -10.41
CA LYS A 165 16.68 3.23 -10.46
C LYS A 165 17.26 3.41 -11.87
N ASP A 166 17.54 2.29 -12.53
CA ASP A 166 18.02 2.24 -13.90
C ASP A 166 16.92 1.65 -14.79
N PRO A 167 16.25 2.51 -15.62
CA PRO A 167 15.15 2.07 -16.48
C PRO A 167 15.63 1.07 -17.53
N ASN A 168 14.88 -0.01 -17.73
CA ASN A 168 15.18 -1.08 -18.69
C ASN A 168 14.17 -1.07 -19.85
N PRO A 169 14.56 -0.59 -21.04
CA PRO A 169 13.67 -0.59 -22.20
C PRO A 169 13.23 -2.01 -22.60
N PRO A 170 12.05 -2.17 -23.24
CA PRO A 170 11.15 -1.11 -23.67
C PRO A 170 10.17 -0.65 -22.60
N TRP A 171 9.97 -1.42 -21.51
CA TRP A 171 8.94 -1.13 -20.50
C TRP A 171 9.39 -0.10 -19.45
N ASN A 172 10.71 0.09 -19.27
CA ASN A 172 11.29 0.97 -18.24
C ASN A 172 10.72 0.70 -16.84
N TYR A 173 10.48 -0.58 -16.55
CA TYR A 173 9.86 -1.04 -15.32
C TYR A 173 10.44 -2.38 -14.86
N SER A 174 10.44 -2.62 -13.56
CA SER A 174 10.74 -3.90 -12.93
C SER A 174 9.61 -4.30 -12.00
N LEU A 175 9.40 -5.59 -11.81
CA LEU A 175 8.31 -6.10 -10.98
C LEU A 175 8.70 -6.01 -9.50
N PHE A 176 8.09 -5.08 -8.77
CA PHE A 176 8.32 -4.87 -7.33
C PHE A 176 7.33 -5.64 -6.45
N PHE A 177 6.21 -6.05 -7.01
CA PHE A 177 5.15 -6.83 -6.37
C PHE A 177 4.54 -7.80 -7.40
N ASN A 178 3.50 -8.53 -7.06
CA ASN A 178 2.95 -9.56 -7.95
C ASN A 178 2.34 -8.97 -9.24
N ILE A 179 2.43 -9.72 -10.32
CA ILE A 179 1.96 -9.31 -11.66
C ILE A 179 0.44 -9.11 -11.74
N GLU A 180 -0.34 -9.86 -10.94
CA GLU A 180 -1.79 -9.73 -10.87
C GLU A 180 -2.18 -8.36 -10.29
N GLY A 181 -1.53 -7.94 -9.19
CA GLY A 181 -1.72 -6.62 -8.60
C GLY A 181 -1.38 -5.50 -9.59
N LEU A 182 -0.25 -5.62 -10.31
CA LEU A 182 0.14 -4.65 -11.33
C LEU A 182 -0.93 -4.52 -12.44
N THR A 183 -1.47 -5.64 -12.92
CA THR A 183 -2.50 -5.61 -13.96
C THR A 183 -3.82 -5.05 -13.44
N ASN A 184 -4.18 -5.33 -12.18
CA ASN A 184 -5.39 -4.78 -11.57
C ASN A 184 -5.33 -3.25 -11.46
N GLU A 185 -4.16 -2.68 -11.12
CA GLU A 185 -3.96 -1.22 -11.14
C GLU A 185 -4.27 -0.61 -12.51
N TYR A 186 -4.11 -1.36 -13.60
CA TYR A 186 -4.23 -0.88 -14.98
C TYR A 186 -5.58 -1.18 -15.65
N ASP A 187 -6.41 -2.02 -15.05
CA ASP A 187 -7.61 -2.55 -15.71
C ASP A 187 -8.93 -2.17 -15.02
N GLU A 188 -8.93 -1.90 -13.73
CA GLU A 188 -10.13 -1.52 -12.98
C GLU A 188 -10.47 -0.03 -13.15
N GLN A 189 -11.61 0.40 -12.58
CA GLN A 189 -12.03 1.80 -12.58
C GLN A 189 -11.39 2.56 -11.40
N ALA A 190 -10.89 3.76 -11.68
CA ALA A 190 -10.51 4.70 -10.63
C ALA A 190 -11.71 5.53 -10.19
N TYR A 191 -11.77 5.88 -8.91
CA TYR A 191 -12.81 6.75 -8.35
C TYR A 191 -12.17 8.04 -7.83
N PHE A 192 -12.57 9.17 -8.39
CA PHE A 192 -12.07 10.50 -8.05
C PHE A 192 -13.18 11.39 -7.52
N LEU A 193 -12.83 12.55 -6.97
CA LEU A 193 -13.78 13.64 -6.76
C LEU A 193 -13.56 14.71 -7.84
N LYS A 194 -14.65 15.10 -8.49
CA LYS A 194 -14.74 16.27 -9.37
C LYS A 194 -15.96 17.10 -8.98
N ASP A 195 -15.74 18.37 -8.67
CA ASP A 195 -16.77 19.27 -8.14
C ASP A 195 -17.53 18.69 -6.92
N GLY A 196 -16.80 18.02 -6.02
CA GLY A 196 -17.34 17.37 -4.83
C GLY A 196 -18.12 16.09 -5.09
N LYS A 197 -18.17 15.61 -6.34
CA LYS A 197 -18.90 14.38 -6.72
C LYS A 197 -17.95 13.26 -7.04
N ILE A 198 -18.30 12.05 -6.62
CA ILE A 198 -17.57 10.85 -7.01
C ILE A 198 -17.83 10.57 -8.49
N VAL A 199 -16.74 10.41 -9.25
CA VAL A 199 -16.76 10.08 -10.67
C VAL A 199 -15.87 8.89 -10.95
N GLU A 200 -16.27 8.06 -11.89
CA GLU A 200 -15.42 7.00 -12.44
C GLU A 200 -14.50 7.58 -13.51
N VAL A 201 -13.23 7.22 -13.47
CA VAL A 201 -12.21 7.70 -14.39
C VAL A 201 -11.49 6.49 -14.98
N PRO A 202 -11.40 6.38 -16.32
CA PRO A 202 -10.73 5.24 -16.94
C PRO A 202 -9.22 5.26 -16.71
N CYS A 203 -8.63 4.10 -16.44
CA CYS A 203 -7.18 3.94 -16.40
C CYS A 203 -6.51 4.39 -17.69
N PHE A 204 -5.26 4.82 -17.60
CA PHE A 204 -4.45 5.40 -18.68
C PHE A 204 -4.96 6.74 -19.25
N SER A 205 -5.93 7.37 -18.60
CA SER A 205 -6.36 8.73 -18.95
C SER A 205 -5.53 9.80 -18.23
N GLY A 206 -5.65 11.04 -18.69
CA GLY A 206 -5.06 12.20 -18.03
C GLY A 206 -3.54 12.14 -17.89
N ILE A 207 -2.85 11.60 -18.90
CA ILE A 207 -1.38 11.52 -18.87
C ILE A 207 -0.80 12.95 -18.83
N GLU A 208 0.11 13.19 -17.91
CA GLU A 208 0.82 14.45 -17.74
C GLU A 208 2.28 14.22 -17.35
N ILE A 209 3.11 15.24 -17.59
CA ILE A 209 4.52 15.22 -17.19
C ILE A 209 4.66 15.80 -15.78
N VAL A 210 5.32 15.06 -14.92
CA VAL A 210 5.66 15.48 -13.56
C VAL A 210 7.16 15.39 -13.38
N SER A 211 7.78 16.50 -12.97
CA SER A 211 9.23 16.57 -12.74
C SER A 211 9.56 16.46 -11.26
N PHE A 212 10.53 15.62 -10.93
CA PHE A 212 11.13 15.53 -9.61
C PHE A 212 12.60 15.95 -9.69
N ASP A 213 13.03 16.71 -8.68
CA ASP A 213 14.43 17.12 -8.59
C ASP A 213 15.35 15.89 -8.55
N LYS A 214 16.44 15.91 -9.32
CA LYS A 214 17.44 14.84 -9.46
C LYS A 214 16.95 13.54 -10.13
N ILE A 215 15.64 13.36 -10.37
CA ILE A 215 15.09 12.20 -11.05
C ILE A 215 14.75 12.53 -12.51
N GLY A 216 14.26 13.76 -12.76
CA GLY A 216 13.85 14.23 -14.07
C GLY A 216 12.34 14.10 -14.32
N GLU A 217 11.98 14.04 -15.59
CA GLU A 217 10.60 14.00 -16.06
C GLU A 217 10.05 12.56 -16.03
N LEU A 218 8.86 12.40 -15.46
CA LEU A 218 8.10 11.18 -15.42
C LEU A 218 6.72 11.41 -16.04
N GLU A 219 6.06 10.36 -16.45
CA GLU A 219 4.67 10.37 -16.88
C GLU A 219 3.77 9.88 -15.75
N ALA A 220 2.78 10.69 -15.39
CA ALA A 220 1.72 10.33 -14.46
C ALA A 220 0.45 10.00 -15.23
N ALA A 221 -0.17 8.83 -14.95
CA ALA A 221 -1.44 8.43 -15.54
C ALA A 221 -2.39 7.88 -14.48
N VAL A 222 -3.69 7.97 -14.75
CA VAL A 222 -4.71 7.37 -13.89
C VAL A 222 -4.54 5.86 -13.84
N THR A 223 -4.51 5.32 -12.62
CA THR A 223 -4.61 3.88 -12.32
C THR A 223 -5.70 3.66 -11.27
N SER A 224 -6.18 2.42 -11.14
CA SER A 224 -7.22 2.08 -10.18
C SER A 224 -6.67 1.87 -8.76
N GLY A 225 -7.54 1.94 -7.78
CA GLY A 225 -7.29 1.52 -6.40
C GLY A 225 -6.53 2.51 -5.50
N GLY A 226 -5.71 3.41 -6.06
CA GLY A 226 -4.78 4.24 -5.30
C GLY A 226 -5.39 5.17 -4.23
N LEU A 227 -6.68 5.54 -4.37
CA LEU A 227 -7.42 6.34 -3.37
C LEU A 227 -8.25 5.50 -2.40
N SER A 228 -8.39 4.20 -2.62
CA SER A 228 -9.23 3.32 -1.81
C SER A 228 -10.60 3.94 -1.50
N THR A 229 -10.92 4.14 -0.23
CA THR A 229 -12.19 4.71 0.26
C THR A 229 -12.19 6.24 0.42
N MET A 230 -11.07 6.89 0.23
CA MET A 230 -10.91 8.33 0.46
C MET A 230 -11.92 9.20 -0.31
N PRO A 231 -12.32 8.92 -1.59
CA PRO A 231 -13.33 9.69 -2.28
C PRO A 231 -14.68 9.72 -1.53
N TRP A 232 -15.08 8.62 -0.89
CA TRP A 232 -16.34 8.56 -0.13
C TRP A 232 -16.25 9.29 1.22
N THR A 233 -15.08 9.26 1.85
CA THR A 233 -14.83 9.94 3.13
C THR A 233 -14.74 11.46 2.95
N PHE A 234 -14.27 11.94 1.80
CA PHE A 234 -13.98 13.36 1.56
C PHE A 234 -14.95 14.04 0.57
N LYS A 235 -15.97 13.37 0.03
CA LYS A 235 -16.91 13.92 -0.96
C LYS A 235 -17.57 15.24 -0.56
N ASP A 236 -17.81 15.45 0.74
CA ASP A 236 -18.44 16.68 1.25
C ASP A 236 -17.40 17.72 1.76
N LYS A 237 -16.10 17.42 1.62
CA LYS A 237 -15.00 18.24 2.13
C LYS A 237 -14.09 18.78 1.04
N LEU A 238 -13.87 18.01 -0.03
CA LEU A 238 -13.01 18.37 -1.14
C LEU A 238 -13.82 18.56 -2.42
N LYS A 239 -13.43 19.51 -3.25
CA LYS A 239 -13.93 19.69 -4.59
C LYS A 239 -13.27 18.72 -5.58
N VAL A 240 -11.96 18.54 -5.44
CA VAL A 240 -11.16 17.67 -6.30
C VAL A 240 -10.31 16.74 -5.43
N LEU A 241 -10.28 15.47 -5.81
CA LEU A 241 -9.36 14.47 -5.27
C LEU A 241 -8.98 13.52 -6.41
N GLU A 242 -7.72 13.50 -6.78
CA GLU A 242 -7.18 12.68 -7.87
C GLU A 242 -5.93 11.93 -7.42
N ASN A 243 -5.70 10.75 -7.99
CA ASN A 243 -4.44 10.01 -7.84
C ASN A 243 -3.97 9.51 -9.21
N LYS A 244 -2.70 9.69 -9.51
CA LYS A 244 -2.04 9.18 -10.71
C LYS A 244 -0.76 8.46 -10.35
N THR A 245 -0.48 7.39 -11.05
CA THR A 245 0.74 6.60 -10.86
C THR A 245 1.84 7.11 -11.77
N LEU A 246 3.03 7.27 -11.20
CA LEU A 246 4.25 7.72 -11.89
C LEU A 246 4.97 6.55 -12.56
N ARG A 247 5.36 6.73 -13.82
CA ARG A 247 6.23 5.80 -14.55
C ARG A 247 7.21 6.57 -15.43
N TYR A 248 8.28 5.92 -15.84
CA TYR A 248 9.15 6.47 -16.87
C TYR A 248 8.42 6.60 -18.21
N LYS A 249 8.83 7.58 -19.01
CA LYS A 249 8.25 7.86 -20.33
C LYS A 249 8.18 6.62 -21.22
N GLY A 250 7.03 6.43 -21.85
CA GLY A 250 6.74 5.33 -22.77
C GLY A 250 6.19 4.06 -22.14
N HIS A 251 6.19 3.94 -20.81
CA HIS A 251 5.61 2.78 -20.12
C HIS A 251 4.10 2.64 -20.41
N TRP A 252 3.37 3.75 -20.34
CA TRP A 252 1.92 3.77 -20.51
C TRP A 252 1.46 3.36 -21.90
N GLU A 253 2.25 3.68 -22.93
CA GLU A 253 1.96 3.30 -24.31
C GLU A 253 1.92 1.78 -24.47
N TRP A 254 2.89 1.06 -23.90
CA TRP A 254 2.94 -0.40 -23.94
C TRP A 254 1.77 -1.02 -23.18
N MET A 255 1.51 -0.58 -21.96
CA MET A 255 0.45 -1.16 -21.13
C MET A 255 -0.94 -0.90 -21.72
N LYS A 256 -1.16 0.28 -22.29
CA LYS A 256 -2.37 0.62 -23.03
C LYS A 256 -2.55 -0.28 -24.26
N ALA A 257 -1.49 -0.49 -25.05
CA ALA A 257 -1.55 -1.37 -26.23
C ALA A 257 -1.90 -2.81 -25.83
N TYR A 258 -1.35 -3.34 -24.73
CA TYR A 258 -1.68 -4.67 -24.24
C TYR A 258 -3.14 -4.78 -23.81
N ARG A 259 -3.67 -3.79 -23.10
CA ARG A 259 -5.07 -3.75 -22.71
C ARG A 259 -6.00 -3.68 -23.92
N GLU A 260 -5.73 -2.80 -24.88
CA GLU A 260 -6.54 -2.66 -26.10
C GLU A 260 -6.50 -3.90 -26.98
N LEU A 261 -5.39 -4.66 -26.97
CA LEU A 261 -5.30 -5.95 -27.64
C LEU A 261 -6.12 -7.05 -26.93
N GLY A 262 -6.64 -6.80 -25.71
CA GLY A 262 -7.42 -7.74 -24.93
C GLY A 262 -6.60 -8.66 -24.03
N LEU A 263 -5.29 -8.40 -23.87
CA LEU A 263 -4.42 -9.25 -23.02
C LEU A 263 -4.75 -9.18 -21.53
N PHE A 264 -5.51 -8.16 -21.08
CA PHE A 264 -5.96 -8.06 -19.70
C PHE A 264 -7.26 -8.82 -19.41
N SER A 265 -7.93 -9.35 -20.46
CA SER A 265 -9.21 -10.04 -20.32
C SER A 265 -9.09 -11.32 -19.49
N ARG A 266 -10.05 -11.51 -18.59
CA ARG A 266 -10.28 -12.77 -17.85
C ARG A 266 -11.25 -13.70 -18.56
N GLU A 267 -11.93 -13.20 -19.61
CA GLU A 267 -12.80 -14.03 -20.45
C GLU A 267 -11.95 -14.92 -21.33
N SER A 268 -12.26 -16.23 -21.33
CA SER A 268 -11.55 -17.20 -22.14
C SER A 268 -11.84 -17.04 -23.62
N ILE A 269 -10.84 -17.30 -24.44
CA ILE A 269 -10.94 -17.42 -25.90
C ILE A 269 -10.62 -18.85 -26.33
N ASN A 270 -11.24 -19.32 -27.38
CA ASN A 270 -10.98 -20.66 -27.94
C ASN A 270 -9.92 -20.56 -29.04
N HIS A 271 -8.84 -21.30 -28.91
CA HIS A 271 -7.79 -21.43 -29.92
C HIS A 271 -7.37 -22.88 -30.06
N ASP A 272 -7.56 -23.43 -31.25
CA ASP A 272 -7.25 -24.85 -31.60
C ASP A 272 -7.82 -25.86 -30.59
N ASN A 273 -9.09 -25.73 -30.21
CA ASN A 273 -9.81 -26.51 -29.21
C ASN A 273 -9.26 -26.40 -27.76
N ASN A 274 -8.39 -25.45 -27.50
CA ASN A 274 -7.94 -25.12 -26.14
C ASN A 274 -8.58 -23.82 -25.65
N GLU A 275 -9.03 -23.83 -24.42
CA GLU A 275 -9.52 -22.62 -23.74
C GLU A 275 -8.33 -21.86 -23.15
N ILE A 276 -8.14 -20.60 -23.56
CA ILE A 276 -7.05 -19.74 -23.12
C ILE A 276 -7.63 -18.50 -22.46
N VAL A 277 -7.22 -18.19 -21.23
CA VAL A 277 -7.49 -16.91 -20.57
C VAL A 277 -6.35 -15.95 -20.93
N PRO A 278 -6.62 -14.88 -21.72
CA PRO A 278 -5.57 -13.97 -22.21
C PRO A 278 -4.68 -13.40 -21.10
N ARG A 279 -5.28 -12.99 -19.95
CA ARG A 279 -4.56 -12.46 -18.82
C ARG A 279 -3.52 -13.45 -18.26
N ASN A 280 -3.87 -14.71 -18.11
CA ASN A 280 -2.95 -15.71 -17.58
C ASN A 280 -1.75 -15.92 -18.51
N PHE A 281 -1.99 -15.92 -19.81
CA PHE A 281 -0.93 -16.03 -20.81
C PHE A 281 -0.03 -14.78 -20.83
N TYR A 282 -0.63 -13.60 -20.79
CA TYR A 282 0.08 -12.32 -20.69
C TYR A 282 0.97 -12.26 -19.45
N HIS A 283 0.47 -12.67 -18.29
CA HIS A 283 1.25 -12.70 -17.05
C HIS A 283 2.48 -13.59 -17.19
N GLN A 284 2.34 -14.81 -17.71
CA GLN A 284 3.47 -15.72 -17.91
C GLN A 284 4.55 -15.15 -18.84
N LEU A 285 4.16 -14.35 -19.83
CA LEU A 285 5.11 -13.73 -20.75
C LEU A 285 5.76 -12.49 -20.15
N LEU A 286 4.97 -11.59 -19.56
CA LEU A 286 5.45 -10.30 -19.09
C LEU A 286 6.26 -10.43 -17.79
N GLU A 287 5.83 -11.28 -16.86
CA GLU A 287 6.53 -11.52 -15.61
C GLU A 287 7.99 -11.89 -15.84
N LYS A 288 8.27 -12.83 -16.77
CA LYS A 288 9.63 -13.22 -17.17
C LYS A 288 10.46 -12.07 -17.75
N LYS A 289 9.81 -11.00 -18.20
CA LYS A 289 10.48 -9.84 -18.81
C LYS A 289 10.69 -8.71 -17.82
N LEU A 290 9.85 -8.64 -16.80
CA LEU A 290 9.91 -7.61 -15.76
C LEU A 290 10.58 -8.09 -14.47
N ASP A 291 10.66 -9.41 -14.25
CA ASP A 291 11.39 -9.97 -13.11
C ASP A 291 12.89 -9.97 -13.41
N HIS A 292 13.56 -8.99 -12.90
CA HIS A 292 15.01 -8.85 -12.96
C HIS A 292 15.67 -9.26 -11.62
N GLY A 293 14.95 -10.01 -10.76
CA GLY A 293 15.36 -10.32 -9.42
C GLY A 293 15.34 -9.09 -8.50
N ARG A 294 16.39 -8.95 -7.69
CA ARG A 294 16.50 -7.79 -6.80
C ARG A 294 17.16 -6.63 -7.51
N VAL A 295 16.42 -5.54 -7.69
CA VAL A 295 16.92 -4.31 -8.34
C VAL A 295 16.87 -3.14 -7.34
N GLU A 296 17.82 -2.20 -7.47
CA GLU A 296 17.74 -0.92 -6.78
C GLU A 296 16.54 -0.14 -7.34
N ASP A 297 15.70 0.35 -6.46
CA ASP A 297 14.48 1.09 -6.81
C ASP A 297 14.44 2.50 -6.22
N ILE A 298 13.49 3.28 -6.69
CA ILE A 298 13.14 4.60 -6.20
C ILE A 298 11.64 4.64 -6.00
N CYS A 299 11.17 5.07 -4.85
CA CYS A 299 9.78 5.45 -4.64
C CYS A 299 9.64 6.97 -4.57
N LEU A 300 8.61 7.47 -5.23
CA LEU A 300 8.31 8.89 -5.37
C LEU A 300 6.86 9.14 -4.99
N MET A 301 6.62 10.25 -4.29
CA MET A 301 5.28 10.70 -3.96
C MET A 301 5.23 12.22 -3.91
N ARG A 302 4.23 12.80 -4.54
CA ARG A 302 3.88 14.22 -4.46
C ARG A 302 2.41 14.37 -4.12
N ILE A 303 2.12 15.09 -3.05
CA ILE A 303 0.79 15.58 -2.73
C ILE A 303 0.78 17.07 -3.07
N SER A 304 -0.08 17.47 -3.99
CA SER A 304 -0.33 18.88 -4.31
C SER A 304 -1.72 19.23 -3.80
N ALA A 305 -1.84 20.18 -2.88
CA ALA A 305 -3.11 20.59 -2.33
C ALA A 305 -3.32 22.11 -2.50
N LYS A 306 -4.54 22.50 -2.86
CA LYS A 306 -4.96 23.90 -2.91
C LYS A 306 -5.96 24.19 -1.81
N GLY A 307 -5.82 25.34 -1.18
CA GLY A 307 -6.71 25.73 -0.11
C GLY A 307 -6.31 27.04 0.53
N THR A 308 -6.71 27.21 1.80
CA THR A 308 -6.46 28.44 2.56
C THR A 308 -5.56 28.14 3.77
N LYS A 309 -4.57 29.00 3.99
CA LYS A 309 -3.73 29.03 5.19
C LYS A 309 -3.57 30.49 5.65
N ASP A 310 -3.84 30.76 6.93
CA ASP A 310 -3.75 32.11 7.51
C ASP A 310 -4.51 33.17 6.63
N THR A 311 -5.74 32.83 6.22
CA THR A 311 -6.62 33.61 5.35
C THR A 311 -6.16 33.82 3.89
N LYS A 312 -4.99 33.30 3.50
CA LYS A 312 -4.45 33.40 2.13
C LYS A 312 -4.72 32.14 1.34
N GLN A 313 -4.90 32.29 0.03
CA GLN A 313 -4.95 31.16 -0.90
C GLN A 313 -3.53 30.65 -1.12
N VAL A 314 -3.34 29.34 -1.02
CA VAL A 314 -2.03 28.72 -1.11
C VAL A 314 -2.06 27.41 -1.90
N ASN A 315 -0.92 27.09 -2.51
CA ASN A 315 -0.58 25.75 -2.95
C ASN A 315 0.37 25.12 -1.92
N LEU A 316 0.01 23.98 -1.39
CA LEU A 316 0.86 23.14 -0.55
C LEU A 316 1.40 21.98 -1.39
N PHE A 317 2.70 21.73 -1.30
CA PHE A 317 3.36 20.57 -1.88
C PHE A 317 4.03 19.75 -0.78
N ILE A 318 3.77 18.44 -0.78
CA ILE A 318 4.46 17.50 0.07
C ILE A 318 5.13 16.48 -0.84
N ASP A 319 6.45 16.57 -0.95
CA ASP A 319 7.25 15.66 -1.76
C ASP A 319 7.97 14.67 -0.87
N ALA A 320 7.93 13.41 -1.24
CA ALA A 320 8.72 12.36 -0.63
C ALA A 320 9.48 11.56 -1.70
N VAL A 321 10.72 11.22 -1.40
CA VAL A 321 11.58 10.40 -2.26
C VAL A 321 12.33 9.41 -1.39
N GLU A 322 12.29 8.14 -1.77
CA GLU A 322 13.00 7.07 -1.08
C GLU A 322 13.80 6.24 -2.08
N PHE A 323 14.92 5.73 -1.63
CA PHE A 323 15.82 4.91 -2.42
C PHE A 323 16.03 3.55 -1.77
N TYR A 324 16.47 2.58 -2.58
CA TYR A 324 17.00 1.33 -2.11
C TYR A 324 18.06 1.55 -1.03
N ASP A 325 17.95 0.80 0.04
CA ASP A 325 18.87 0.87 1.18
C ASP A 325 19.91 -0.27 1.11
N LYS A 326 21.17 0.12 0.88
CA LYS A 326 22.29 -0.84 0.75
C LYS A 326 22.68 -1.50 2.06
N GLU A 327 22.39 -0.88 3.21
CA GLU A 327 22.77 -1.42 4.52
C GLU A 327 21.84 -2.57 4.93
N THR A 328 20.56 -2.38 4.72
CA THR A 328 19.54 -3.38 5.06
C THR A 328 19.15 -4.27 3.88
N ASP A 329 19.61 -3.93 2.68
CA ASP A 329 19.14 -4.54 1.43
C ASP A 329 17.59 -4.51 1.34
N LEU A 330 16.95 -3.43 1.80
CA LEU A 330 15.53 -3.18 1.60
C LEU A 330 15.31 -2.22 0.44
N THR A 331 14.37 -2.55 -0.43
CA THR A 331 13.96 -1.66 -1.51
C THR A 331 13.15 -0.47 -0.98
N ALA A 332 13.09 0.62 -1.72
CA ALA A 332 12.24 1.76 -1.38
C ALA A 332 10.76 1.35 -1.26
N MET A 333 10.30 0.46 -2.15
CA MET A 333 8.95 -0.10 -2.12
C MET A 333 8.71 -0.95 -0.86
N GLU A 334 9.67 -1.80 -0.47
CA GLU A 334 9.59 -2.59 0.77
C GLU A 334 9.51 -1.67 2.00
N LYS A 335 10.31 -0.60 2.04
CA LYS A 335 10.31 0.36 3.14
C LYS A 335 8.98 1.11 3.23
N TRP A 336 8.53 1.75 2.16
CA TRP A 336 7.31 2.57 2.23
C TRP A 336 6.06 1.74 2.47
N THR A 337 5.94 0.58 1.83
CA THR A 337 4.81 -0.33 2.02
C THR A 337 4.85 -0.98 3.40
N GLY A 338 5.99 -1.61 3.76
CA GLY A 338 6.10 -2.36 5.00
C GLY A 338 6.16 -1.48 6.25
N TRP A 339 6.76 -0.28 6.16
CA TRP A 339 6.88 0.59 7.35
C TRP A 339 5.61 1.41 7.60
N HIS A 340 4.83 1.74 6.58
CA HIS A 340 3.54 2.38 6.79
C HIS A 340 2.58 1.45 7.55
N ILE A 341 2.44 0.20 7.12
CA ILE A 341 1.59 -0.77 7.82
C ILE A 341 2.14 -1.11 9.23
N SER A 342 3.47 -1.14 9.41
CA SER A 342 4.06 -1.39 10.72
C SER A 342 3.79 -0.24 11.70
N ILE A 343 3.81 1.01 11.24
CA ILE A 343 3.41 2.18 12.05
C ILE A 343 1.97 1.98 12.54
N LEU A 344 1.03 1.63 11.67
CA LEU A 344 -0.35 1.37 12.08
C LEU A 344 -0.46 0.21 13.06
N ALA A 345 0.25 -0.89 12.83
CA ALA A 345 0.27 -2.04 13.74
C ALA A 345 0.79 -1.66 15.13
N ILE A 346 1.88 -0.85 15.21
CA ILE A 346 2.43 -0.33 16.47
C ILE A 346 1.43 0.61 17.15
N GLN A 347 0.82 1.55 16.41
CA GLN A 347 -0.18 2.48 16.98
C GLN A 347 -1.41 1.73 17.53
N ILE A 348 -1.84 0.65 16.88
CA ILE A 348 -2.92 -0.23 17.38
C ILE A 348 -2.48 -0.99 18.62
N ALA A 349 -1.27 -1.58 18.62
CA ALA A 349 -0.71 -2.32 19.75
C ALA A 349 -0.52 -1.42 20.98
N ASP A 350 -0.23 -0.13 20.76
CA ASP A 350 -0.14 0.91 21.80
C ASP A 350 -1.51 1.49 22.23
N ASP A 351 -2.63 0.96 21.74
CA ASP A 351 -4.00 1.43 21.98
C ASP A 351 -4.22 2.92 21.60
N LYS A 352 -3.57 3.41 20.54
CA LYS A 352 -3.68 4.80 20.06
C LYS A 352 -4.69 5.01 18.93
N ILE A 353 -5.24 3.93 18.39
CA ILE A 353 -6.27 3.95 17.34
C ILE A 353 -7.57 3.40 17.94
N GLU A 354 -8.69 4.04 17.62
CA GLU A 354 -10.03 3.65 18.08
C GLU A 354 -10.40 2.24 17.66
N LYS A 355 -11.31 1.61 18.42
CA LYS A 355 -11.84 0.28 18.09
C LYS A 355 -12.90 0.37 17.01
N GLY A 356 -12.87 -0.55 16.07
CA GLY A 356 -13.77 -0.61 14.93
C GLY A 356 -13.07 -1.02 13.65
N ALA A 357 -13.82 -1.20 12.57
CA ALA A 357 -13.27 -1.30 11.21
C ALA A 357 -13.22 0.12 10.62
N ILE A 358 -12.02 0.65 10.45
CA ILE A 358 -11.77 2.08 10.20
C ILE A 358 -10.91 2.18 8.94
N SER A 359 -11.29 3.06 8.01
CA SER A 359 -10.47 3.33 6.83
C SER A 359 -9.15 4.03 7.20
N VAL A 360 -8.11 3.82 6.40
CA VAL A 360 -6.75 4.32 6.69
C VAL A 360 -6.72 5.84 6.88
N GLU A 361 -7.49 6.60 6.11
CA GLU A 361 -7.62 8.06 6.21
C GLU A 361 -8.26 8.55 7.52
N ASN A 362 -8.96 7.67 8.22
CA ASN A 362 -9.54 7.98 9.54
C ASN A 362 -8.75 7.36 10.69
N ALA A 363 -7.93 6.32 10.42
CA ALA A 363 -7.19 5.59 11.44
C ALA A 363 -5.89 6.30 11.85
N LEU A 364 -5.15 6.87 10.90
CA LEU A 364 -3.86 7.47 11.15
C LEU A 364 -3.85 8.96 10.77
N LYS A 365 -3.60 9.82 11.76
CA LYS A 365 -3.42 11.26 11.50
C LYS A 365 -2.12 11.52 10.76
N GLY A 366 -2.15 12.45 9.81
CA GLY A 366 -1.00 12.82 9.00
C GLY A 366 0.18 13.34 9.83
N HIS A 367 -0.06 14.19 10.84
CA HIS A 367 0.99 14.65 11.76
C HIS A 367 1.61 13.53 12.58
N THR A 368 0.82 12.55 13.04
CA THR A 368 1.34 11.36 13.73
C THR A 368 2.24 10.54 12.81
N PHE A 369 1.81 10.34 11.57
CA PHE A 369 2.62 9.67 10.56
C PHE A 369 3.93 10.43 10.29
N LEU A 370 3.88 11.75 10.13
CA LEU A 370 5.07 12.57 9.88
C LEU A 370 6.10 12.45 11.02
N GLU A 371 5.67 12.37 12.26
CA GLU A 371 6.56 12.13 13.42
C GLU A 371 7.21 10.75 13.35
N GLU A 372 6.44 9.71 13.02
CA GLU A 372 6.95 8.34 12.87
C GLU A 372 7.86 8.19 11.64
N ALA A 373 7.56 8.88 10.55
CA ALA A 373 8.38 8.94 9.34
C ALA A 373 9.75 9.60 9.61
N LYS A 374 9.77 10.68 10.41
CA LYS A 374 11.03 11.34 10.85
C LYS A 374 11.93 10.40 11.65
N LYS A 375 11.36 9.57 12.54
CA LYS A 375 12.14 8.56 13.31
C LYS A 375 12.79 7.52 12.40
N ARG A 376 12.19 7.27 11.23
CA ARG A 376 12.64 6.32 10.19
C ARG A 376 13.49 6.98 9.11
N ASN A 377 13.84 8.25 9.29
CA ASN A 377 14.63 9.05 8.35
C ASN A 377 14.00 9.18 6.94
N TYR A 378 12.67 9.22 6.84
CA TYR A 378 12.01 9.49 5.57
C TYR A 378 12.36 10.88 5.07
N ASN A 379 12.69 10.97 3.79
CA ASN A 379 12.97 12.25 3.13
C ASN A 379 11.64 12.86 2.64
N ILE A 380 11.01 13.67 3.50
CA ILE A 380 9.75 14.37 3.23
C ILE A 380 10.03 15.87 3.27
N ASN A 381 9.70 16.55 2.18
CA ASN A 381 9.78 18.00 2.06
C ASN A 381 8.38 18.62 1.96
N ILE A 382 8.13 19.68 2.70
CA ILE A 382 6.83 20.39 2.74
C ILE A 382 7.08 21.83 2.34
N ASP A 383 6.41 22.30 1.29
CA ASP A 383 6.53 23.65 0.73
C ASP A 383 5.16 24.29 0.54
N ILE A 384 4.98 25.53 0.97
CA ILE A 384 3.72 26.29 0.87
C ILE A 384 4.00 27.55 0.08
N LYS A 385 3.23 27.77 -0.99
CA LYS A 385 3.35 28.93 -1.88
C LYS A 385 2.04 29.68 -1.93
N GLU A 386 2.08 31.00 -1.69
CA GLU A 386 0.92 31.88 -1.90
C GLU A 386 0.59 31.94 -3.41
N ILE A 387 -0.72 31.98 -3.72
CA ILE A 387 -1.24 32.10 -5.10
C ILE A 387 -1.54 33.56 -5.40
#